data_68235bc1610ce7165b8676bbe0c591df
#
_entry.id   68235bc1610ce7165b8676bbe0c591df
#
_cell.length_a   1.000
_cell.length_b   1.000
_cell.length_c   1.000
_cell.angle_alpha   90.00
_cell.angle_beta   90.00
_cell.angle_gamma   90.00
#
_symmetry.space_group_name_H-M   'P 1'
#
loop_
_entity.id
_entity.type
_entity.pdbx_description
1 polymer ?
#
loop_
_entity_poly.entity_id
_entity_poly.type
_entity_poly.pdbx_seq_one_letter_code
_entity_poly.pdbx_strand_id
1 'polypeptide(L)'
;MIYRASHATKSKQVSSPLSKDLKKKFSKNSVRVVEGDTVKIVRGEFKGVDGKISEVSVQESSIAIEGVKKEKTKGDKFDVYIHSSNVIVTGLNSDDKWRMAKLEGKKPSSKPKDIPSKKEEKPKETTTKETKVEKSQEKEVKE
;
A
#
# COMPACT_ATOMS: atom_id res chain seq x y z
N MET A 1 3.97 -17.79 24.51
CA MET A 1 2.63 -17.27 24.92
C MET A 1 2.28 -16.08 24.04
N ILE A 2 1.29 -16.24 23.15
CA ILE A 2 0.91 -15.26 22.14
C ILE A 2 0.22 -14.04 22.76
N TYR A 3 -0.58 -14.22 23.81
CA TYR A 3 -1.36 -13.16 24.45
C TYR A 3 -0.52 -12.02 25.06
N ARG A 4 0.64 -12.35 25.60
CA ARG A 4 1.55 -11.37 26.24
C ARG A 4 2.66 -10.90 25.32
N ALA A 5 2.59 -11.25 24.04
CA ALA A 5 3.58 -10.81 23.07
C ALA A 5 3.50 -9.29 22.84
N SER A 6 4.64 -8.63 22.71
CA SER A 6 4.69 -7.22 22.35
C SER A 6 4.05 -6.98 20.98
N HIS A 7 3.60 -5.76 20.73
CA HIS A 7 2.99 -5.39 19.43
C HIS A 7 3.92 -5.69 18.25
N ALA A 8 5.24 -5.47 18.41
CA ALA A 8 6.22 -5.80 17.39
C ALA A 8 6.26 -7.30 17.05
N THR A 9 6.11 -8.16 18.06
CA THR A 9 6.08 -9.62 17.87
C THR A 9 4.76 -10.04 17.21
N LYS A 10 3.62 -9.52 17.67
CA LYS A 10 2.31 -9.78 17.05
C LYS A 10 2.29 -9.35 15.59
N SER A 11 2.82 -8.18 15.28
CA SER A 11 2.93 -7.66 13.93
C SER A 11 3.74 -8.57 12.99
N LYS A 12 4.78 -9.25 13.48
CA LYS A 12 5.54 -10.25 12.71
C LYS A 12 4.77 -11.54 12.47
N GLN A 13 3.83 -11.86 13.34
CA GLN A 13 3.01 -13.09 13.24
C GLN A 13 1.92 -12.97 12.17
N VAL A 14 1.49 -11.76 11.82
CA VAL A 14 0.52 -11.54 10.73
C VAL A 14 1.20 -11.82 9.40
N SER A 15 1.28 -13.08 9.05
CA SER A 15 1.91 -13.53 7.81
C SER A 15 1.04 -14.57 7.11
N SER A 16 1.05 -14.53 5.78
CA SER A 16 0.31 -15.47 4.94
C SER A 16 1.26 -16.17 3.98
N PRO A 17 0.97 -17.43 3.60
CA PRO A 17 1.73 -18.14 2.60
C PRO A 17 1.62 -17.46 1.24
N LEU A 18 2.68 -17.54 0.46
CA LEU A 18 2.72 -17.06 -0.92
C LEU A 18 2.16 -18.11 -1.88
N SER A 19 1.62 -17.67 -3.02
CA SER A 19 1.25 -18.53 -4.14
C SER A 19 2.47 -19.29 -4.67
N LYS A 20 2.25 -20.36 -5.41
CA LYS A 20 3.33 -21.18 -5.99
C LYS A 20 4.28 -20.35 -6.86
N ASP A 21 3.74 -19.40 -7.62
CA ASP A 21 4.51 -18.54 -8.52
C ASP A 21 5.38 -17.54 -7.76
N LEU A 22 4.80 -16.88 -6.73
CA LEU A 22 5.55 -15.97 -5.88
C LEU A 22 6.61 -16.67 -5.04
N LYS A 23 6.34 -17.91 -4.59
CA LYS A 23 7.35 -18.74 -3.92
C LYS A 23 8.56 -19.02 -4.80
N LYS A 24 8.34 -19.35 -6.07
CA LYS A 24 9.42 -19.56 -7.05
C LYS A 24 10.22 -18.28 -7.28
N LYS A 25 9.51 -17.14 -7.41
CA LYS A 25 10.12 -15.83 -7.69
C LYS A 25 10.98 -15.31 -6.53
N PHE A 26 10.49 -15.41 -5.30
CA PHE A 26 11.15 -14.83 -4.13
C PHE A 26 11.87 -15.83 -3.24
N SER A 27 11.79 -17.13 -3.53
CA SER A 27 12.37 -18.22 -2.73
C SER A 27 11.96 -18.17 -1.25
N LYS A 28 10.74 -17.67 -0.97
CA LYS A 28 10.18 -17.55 0.38
C LYS A 28 8.82 -18.23 0.47
N ASN A 29 8.52 -18.83 1.62
CA ASN A 29 7.27 -19.54 1.84
C ASN A 29 6.12 -18.62 2.27
N SER A 30 6.42 -17.61 3.06
CA SER A 30 5.44 -16.68 3.63
C SER A 30 5.94 -15.25 3.63
N VAL A 31 5.00 -14.32 3.68
CA VAL A 31 5.28 -12.89 3.73
C VAL A 31 4.35 -12.23 4.75
N ARG A 32 4.82 -11.17 5.42
CA ARG A 32 3.95 -10.31 6.21
C ARG A 32 2.94 -9.64 5.30
N VAL A 33 1.69 -9.70 5.71
CA VAL A 33 0.57 -9.12 4.96
C VAL A 33 0.50 -7.61 5.21
N VAL A 34 0.21 -6.86 4.15
CA VAL A 34 0.05 -5.40 4.17
C VAL A 34 -1.22 -5.05 3.39
N GLU A 35 -1.80 -3.91 3.69
CA GLU A 35 -2.94 -3.36 2.96
C GLU A 35 -2.61 -3.18 1.47
N GLY A 36 -3.57 -3.46 0.62
CA GLY A 36 -3.40 -3.43 -0.84
C GLY A 36 -2.82 -4.71 -1.46
N ASP A 37 -2.40 -5.71 -0.67
CA ASP A 37 -2.00 -7.02 -1.20
C ASP A 37 -3.24 -7.75 -1.76
N THR A 38 -3.07 -8.47 -2.87
CA THR A 38 -4.11 -9.34 -3.40
C THR A 38 -3.99 -10.73 -2.81
N VAL A 39 -5.07 -11.25 -2.28
CA VAL A 39 -5.11 -12.55 -1.60
C VAL A 39 -6.26 -13.42 -2.09
N LYS A 40 -6.08 -14.73 -1.95
CA LYS A 40 -7.11 -15.74 -2.19
C LYS A 40 -7.43 -16.49 -0.92
N ILE A 41 -8.71 -16.59 -0.59
CA ILE A 41 -9.18 -17.31 0.60
C ILE A 41 -9.17 -18.82 0.32
N VAL A 42 -8.52 -19.58 1.18
CA VAL A 42 -8.39 -21.04 1.02
C VAL A 42 -9.32 -21.82 1.94
N ARG A 43 -9.63 -21.27 3.10
CA ARG A 43 -10.45 -21.93 4.14
C ARG A 43 -11.54 -20.99 4.65
N GLY A 44 -12.64 -21.60 5.07
CA GLY A 44 -13.79 -20.93 5.64
C GLY A 44 -14.95 -20.80 4.66
N GLU A 45 -15.95 -20.04 5.03
CA GLU A 45 -17.20 -19.82 4.30
C GLU A 45 -16.96 -19.15 2.93
N PHE A 46 -15.98 -18.25 2.88
CA PHE A 46 -15.62 -17.50 1.67
C PHE A 46 -14.49 -18.17 0.86
N LYS A 47 -14.32 -19.47 0.99
CA LYS A 47 -13.28 -20.20 0.26
C LYS A 47 -13.39 -19.98 -1.24
N GLY A 48 -12.27 -19.62 -1.88
CA GLY A 48 -12.17 -19.43 -3.33
C GLY A 48 -12.34 -17.97 -3.78
N VAL A 49 -12.76 -17.08 -2.88
CA VAL A 49 -12.86 -15.65 -3.19
C VAL A 49 -11.48 -15.02 -3.22
N ASP A 50 -11.23 -14.23 -4.25
CA ASP A 50 -10.02 -13.41 -4.40
C ASP A 50 -10.37 -11.95 -4.13
N GLY A 51 -9.51 -11.20 -3.46
CA GLY A 51 -9.73 -9.79 -3.18
C GLY A 51 -8.48 -9.08 -2.68
N LYS A 52 -8.55 -7.75 -2.60
CA LYS A 52 -7.51 -6.94 -1.99
C LYS A 52 -7.74 -6.81 -0.49
N ILE A 53 -6.67 -6.67 0.26
CA ILE A 53 -6.74 -6.42 1.69
C ILE A 53 -7.07 -4.95 1.92
N SER A 54 -8.16 -4.69 2.62
CA SER A 54 -8.59 -3.35 3.03
C SER A 54 -7.98 -2.95 4.38
N GLU A 55 -7.93 -3.86 5.34
CA GLU A 55 -7.47 -3.57 6.70
C GLU A 55 -6.76 -4.79 7.32
N VAL A 56 -5.80 -4.51 8.21
CA VAL A 56 -5.03 -5.55 8.92
C VAL A 56 -5.11 -5.36 10.42
N SER A 57 -5.79 -6.27 11.11
CA SER A 57 -5.84 -6.32 12.58
C SER A 57 -4.66 -7.12 13.14
N VAL A 58 -3.67 -6.40 13.68
CA VAL A 58 -2.47 -7.02 14.28
C VAL A 58 -2.78 -7.75 15.58
N GLN A 59 -3.76 -7.29 16.34
CA GLN A 59 -4.11 -7.88 17.65
C GLN A 59 -4.69 -9.29 17.50
N GLU A 60 -5.54 -9.46 16.49
CA GLU A 60 -6.26 -10.71 16.21
C GLU A 60 -5.58 -11.56 15.13
N SER A 61 -4.50 -11.05 14.52
CA SER A 61 -3.84 -11.68 13.36
C SER A 61 -4.81 -11.92 12.19
N SER A 62 -5.79 -11.05 12.05
CA SER A 62 -6.88 -11.13 11.07
C SER A 62 -6.78 -10.01 10.05
N ILE A 63 -7.37 -10.24 8.90
CA ILE A 63 -7.40 -9.31 7.77
C ILE A 63 -8.81 -9.15 7.25
N ALA A 64 -9.18 -7.94 6.86
CA ALA A 64 -10.39 -7.65 6.11
C ALA A 64 -10.07 -7.62 4.62
N ILE A 65 -10.95 -8.20 3.81
CA ILE A 65 -10.76 -8.34 2.36
C ILE A 65 -11.91 -7.65 1.65
N GLU A 66 -11.61 -6.84 0.67
CA GLU A 66 -12.62 -6.19 -0.19
C GLU A 66 -13.55 -7.23 -0.80
N GLY A 67 -14.85 -6.95 -0.75
CA GLY A 67 -15.88 -7.84 -1.27
C GLY A 67 -16.36 -8.92 -0.30
N VAL A 68 -15.69 -9.12 0.84
CA VAL A 68 -16.09 -10.10 1.86
C VAL A 68 -16.82 -9.40 2.99
N LYS A 69 -18.14 -9.27 2.86
CA LYS A 69 -19.03 -8.59 3.82
C LYS A 69 -20.16 -9.51 4.24
N LYS A 70 -20.61 -9.34 5.49
CA LYS A 70 -21.84 -9.95 5.99
C LYS A 70 -22.86 -8.87 6.32
N GLU A 71 -24.11 -9.19 6.14
CA GLU A 71 -25.24 -8.33 6.51
C GLU A 71 -25.72 -8.62 7.92
N LYS A 72 -25.94 -7.56 8.69
CA LYS A 72 -26.63 -7.64 9.98
C LYS A 72 -28.13 -7.69 9.75
N THR A 73 -28.87 -8.15 10.73
CA THR A 73 -30.34 -8.24 10.72
C THR A 73 -31.03 -6.90 10.42
N LYS A 74 -30.34 -5.79 10.64
CA LYS A 74 -30.83 -4.42 10.35
C LYS A 74 -30.46 -3.89 8.97
N GLY A 75 -29.82 -4.71 8.10
CA GLY A 75 -29.41 -4.31 6.75
C GLY A 75 -28.04 -3.67 6.63
N ASP A 76 -27.33 -3.42 7.74
CA ASP A 76 -25.98 -2.87 7.71
C ASP A 76 -24.98 -3.95 7.27
N LYS A 77 -24.03 -3.57 6.42
CA LYS A 77 -22.94 -4.45 5.98
C LYS A 77 -21.71 -4.19 6.84
N PHE A 78 -21.03 -5.26 7.25
CA PHE A 78 -19.78 -5.18 7.99
C PHE A 78 -18.71 -6.09 7.36
N ASP A 79 -17.47 -5.67 7.47
CA ASP A 79 -16.34 -6.44 6.93
C ASP A 79 -16.08 -7.67 7.81
N VAL A 80 -15.82 -8.80 7.16
CA VAL A 80 -15.51 -10.05 7.83
C VAL A 80 -14.01 -10.21 7.96
N TYR A 81 -13.52 -10.31 9.19
CA TYR A 81 -12.11 -10.55 9.46
C TYR A 81 -11.76 -12.02 9.35
N ILE A 82 -10.78 -12.32 8.53
CA ILE A 82 -10.29 -13.68 8.26
C ILE A 82 -8.86 -13.80 8.78
N HIS A 83 -8.56 -14.88 9.50
CA HIS A 83 -7.22 -15.10 10.02
C HIS A 83 -6.20 -15.23 8.87
N SER A 84 -5.04 -14.59 9.01
CA SER A 84 -4.00 -14.48 7.98
C SER A 84 -3.49 -15.84 7.44
N SER A 85 -3.58 -16.93 8.24
CA SER A 85 -3.20 -18.29 7.80
C SER A 85 -4.20 -18.94 6.84
N ASN A 86 -5.43 -18.41 6.72
CA ASN A 86 -6.48 -18.97 5.89
C ASN A 86 -6.49 -18.38 4.46
N VAL A 87 -5.54 -17.50 4.17
CA VAL A 87 -5.40 -16.85 2.87
C VAL A 87 -4.03 -17.12 2.24
N ILE A 88 -3.94 -17.04 0.94
CA ILE A 88 -2.70 -17.14 0.16
C ILE A 88 -2.53 -15.83 -0.59
N VAL A 89 -1.35 -15.23 -0.50
CA VAL A 89 -1.00 -14.02 -1.26
C VAL A 89 -0.75 -14.39 -2.71
N THR A 90 -1.53 -13.81 -3.62
CA THR A 90 -1.43 -13.98 -5.08
C THR A 90 -0.76 -12.79 -5.75
N GLY A 91 -0.92 -11.58 -5.19
CA GLY A 91 -0.27 -10.36 -5.66
C GLY A 91 0.28 -9.55 -4.49
N LEU A 92 1.44 -8.95 -4.68
CA LEU A 92 2.09 -8.10 -3.68
C LEU A 92 1.92 -6.64 -4.07
N ASN A 93 1.56 -5.80 -3.10
CA ASN A 93 1.66 -4.36 -3.26
C ASN A 93 3.14 -3.97 -3.32
N SER A 94 3.53 -3.25 -4.38
CA SER A 94 4.91 -2.84 -4.67
C SER A 94 5.28 -1.44 -4.14
N ASP A 95 4.35 -0.75 -3.47
CA ASP A 95 4.57 0.62 -2.99
C ASP A 95 5.69 0.69 -1.94
N ASP A 96 5.82 -0.36 -1.11
CA ASP A 96 6.90 -0.45 -0.12
C ASP A 96 8.18 -1.04 -0.73
N LYS A 97 9.06 -0.14 -1.16
CA LYS A 97 10.38 -0.47 -1.72
C LYS A 97 11.25 -1.27 -0.75
N TRP A 98 11.15 -1.00 0.56
CA TRP A 98 11.91 -1.72 1.57
C TRP A 98 11.46 -3.18 1.70
N ARG A 99 10.15 -3.41 1.68
CA ARG A 99 9.56 -4.75 1.68
C ARG A 99 10.01 -5.55 0.45
N MET A 100 9.95 -4.92 -0.74
CA MET A 100 10.38 -5.54 -1.98
C MET A 100 11.86 -5.87 -1.98
N ALA A 101 12.74 -4.96 -1.57
CA ALA A 101 14.17 -5.20 -1.44
C ALA A 101 14.49 -6.36 -0.47
N LYS A 102 13.75 -6.45 0.64
CA LYS A 102 13.87 -7.55 1.61
C LYS A 102 13.38 -8.90 1.03
N LEU A 103 12.35 -8.89 0.20
CA LEU A 103 11.86 -10.09 -0.48
C LEU A 103 12.83 -10.57 -1.54
N GLU A 104 13.45 -9.67 -2.29
CA GLU A 104 14.48 -9.95 -3.30
C GLU A 104 15.84 -10.34 -2.68
N GLY A 105 15.99 -10.30 -1.36
CA GLY A 105 17.24 -10.64 -0.68
C GLY A 105 18.31 -9.55 -0.72
N LYS A 106 18.01 -8.38 -1.29
CA LYS A 106 18.90 -7.22 -1.22
C LYS A 106 18.88 -6.66 0.19
N LYS A 107 20.02 -6.55 0.84
CA LYS A 107 20.12 -5.82 2.12
C LYS A 107 19.77 -4.36 1.82
N PRO A 108 18.80 -3.75 2.53
CA PRO A 108 18.56 -2.34 2.38
C PRO A 108 19.86 -1.60 2.72
N SER A 109 20.40 -0.86 1.77
CA SER A 109 21.56 0.00 2.04
C SER A 109 21.11 1.08 3.00
N SER A 110 21.60 1.04 4.23
CA SER A 110 21.34 2.01 5.29
C SER A 110 22.10 3.31 5.12
N LYS A 111 22.37 3.71 3.89
CA LYS A 111 22.95 5.02 3.60
C LYS A 111 21.89 5.87 2.89
N PRO A 112 21.44 6.96 3.50
CA PRO A 112 20.72 7.97 2.75
C PRO A 112 21.68 8.44 1.65
N LYS A 113 21.31 8.26 0.40
CA LYS A 113 22.00 8.93 -0.71
C LYS A 113 21.78 10.40 -0.51
N ASP A 114 22.87 11.10 -0.37
CA ASP A 114 22.97 12.54 -0.26
C ASP A 114 21.98 13.23 -1.21
N ILE A 115 21.14 14.04 -0.62
CA ILE A 115 20.33 15.01 -1.33
C ILE A 115 21.35 15.99 -1.92
N PRO A 116 21.45 16.16 -3.24
CA PRO A 116 22.30 17.19 -3.79
C PRO A 116 21.78 18.54 -3.29
N SER A 117 22.54 19.17 -2.43
CA SER A 117 22.32 20.52 -1.96
C SER A 117 22.22 21.45 -3.17
N LYS A 118 21.02 21.93 -3.42
CA LYS A 118 20.74 22.97 -4.39
C LYS A 118 21.47 24.23 -3.92
N LYS A 119 22.55 24.58 -4.62
CA LYS A 119 23.25 25.86 -4.42
C LYS A 119 22.26 26.97 -4.61
N GLU A 120 22.13 27.77 -3.57
CA GLU A 120 21.52 29.09 -3.62
C GLU A 120 22.39 29.98 -4.50
N GLU A 121 21.92 30.35 -5.67
CA GLU A 121 22.39 31.52 -6.39
C GLU A 121 21.46 32.69 -6.08
N LYS A 122 22.06 33.70 -5.43
CA LYS A 122 21.46 35.01 -5.15
C LYS A 122 21.07 35.70 -6.43
N PRO A 123 19.95 36.44 -6.45
CA PRO A 123 19.59 37.26 -7.57
C PRO A 123 20.42 38.54 -7.55
N LYS A 124 21.05 38.85 -8.69
CA LYS A 124 21.56 40.21 -9.01
C LYS A 124 20.45 41.00 -9.65
N GLU A 125 20.12 42.10 -8.99
CA GLU A 125 19.39 43.26 -9.53
C GLU A 125 20.07 43.82 -10.78
N THR A 126 19.31 44.13 -11.79
CA THR A 126 19.48 45.32 -12.63
C THR A 126 18.20 45.62 -13.43
N THR A 127 17.56 46.62 -12.93
CA THR A 127 16.92 47.79 -13.51
C THR A 127 16.63 47.85 -15.01
N THR A 128 15.39 48.28 -15.26
CA THR A 128 14.88 49.30 -16.21
C THR A 128 14.69 48.93 -17.69
N LYS A 129 13.51 48.97 -18.16
CA LYS A 129 12.77 50.03 -18.88
C LYS A 129 11.52 49.45 -19.52
N GLU A 130 10.40 50.02 -19.13
CA GLU A 130 9.36 50.69 -19.92
C GLU A 130 9.30 50.42 -21.42
N THR A 131 8.14 50.04 -21.89
CA THR A 131 7.22 50.86 -22.77
C THR A 131 6.17 49.86 -23.28
N LYS A 132 4.91 50.01 -22.92
CA LYS A 132 3.84 50.79 -23.53
C LYS A 132 3.17 50.11 -24.72
N VAL A 133 1.87 50.17 -24.64
CA VAL A 133 0.83 50.35 -25.68
C VAL A 133 0.09 49.07 -26.03
N GLU A 134 -1.08 49.00 -25.51
CA GLU A 134 -2.40 49.44 -25.99
C GLU A 134 -3.10 48.42 -26.88
N LYS A 135 -4.30 48.08 -26.39
CA LYS A 135 -5.62 48.22 -27.06
C LYS A 135 -5.88 47.19 -28.18
N SER A 136 -6.95 46.56 -28.21
CA SER A 136 -8.36 46.89 -28.27
C SER A 136 -9.22 45.65 -28.42
N GLN A 137 -10.31 45.61 -27.65
CA GLN A 137 -11.69 45.64 -28.15
C GLN A 137 -12.15 44.34 -28.82
N GLU A 138 -13.05 43.68 -28.15
CA GLU A 138 -14.52 43.92 -28.18
C GLU A 138 -15.21 43.29 -29.38
N LYS A 139 -16.24 42.62 -29.04
CA LYS A 139 -17.56 42.40 -29.66
C LYS A 139 -17.83 40.94 -29.92
N GLU A 140 -18.78 40.46 -29.14
CA GLU A 140 -20.24 40.40 -29.40
C GLU A 140 -20.59 39.39 -30.51
N VAL A 141 -21.45 38.55 -30.24
CA VAL A 141 -22.90 38.50 -30.11
C VAL A 141 -23.46 37.31 -30.89
N LYS A 142 -24.36 36.55 -30.28
CA LYS A 142 -25.56 35.88 -30.81
C LYS A 142 -25.40 34.91 -31.99
N GLU A 143 -25.87 33.76 -31.88
CA GLU A 143 -27.26 33.25 -31.85
C GLU A 143 -27.30 31.88 -31.22
#